data_8a6768ed37f5b886eb933aafa74571c1
#
_entry.id   8a6768ed37f5b886eb933aafa74571c1
#
_cell.length_a   1.000
_cell.length_b   1.000
_cell.length_c   1.000
_cell.angle_alpha   90.00
_cell.angle_beta   90.00
_cell.angle_gamma   90.00
#
_symmetry.space_group_name_H-M   'P 1'
#
loop_
_entity.id
_entity.type
_entity.pdbx_description
1 polymer ?
#
loop_
_entity_poly.entity_id
_entity_poly.type
_entity_poly.pdbx_seq_one_letter_code
_entity_poly.pdbx_strand_id
1 'polypeptide(L)'
;MLVLARAAGPSSNNAQVILAGIAGSQLFNALTAFLITKSATAEQARGILFWLLGNLSGVRWPSVWLAVPVAIFGLLVCLWHRRALDAFTFGADSAASLGIPVRRTQLLLISCAALVTAVMVSIVGAIGFVGLVIPHALRLLLGPGHSRLLPASALGGALFLIVADILSRTLITGQVIPVGVVTALIGAPVFALILVSRRAVSYTHLTLPTNREV
;
A
#
# COMPACT_ATOMS: atom_id res chain seq x y z
N MET A 1 10.71 -12.79 -1.93
CA MET A 1 10.38 -12.10 -0.69
C MET A 1 10.31 -13.05 0.50
N LEU A 2 9.40 -14.04 0.52
CA LEU A 2 9.24 -15.01 1.61
C LEU A 2 10.49 -15.86 1.87
N VAL A 3 11.24 -16.22 0.83
CA VAL A 3 12.49 -17.01 0.94
C VAL A 3 13.58 -16.19 1.62
N LEU A 4 13.75 -14.91 1.28
CA LEU A 4 14.73 -14.01 1.90
C LEU A 4 14.39 -13.71 3.37
N ALA A 5 13.08 -13.52 3.67
CA ALA A 5 12.64 -13.34 5.06
C ALA A 5 12.82 -14.61 5.91
N ARG A 6 12.78 -15.80 5.30
CA ARG A 6 13.05 -17.08 5.98
C ARG A 6 14.53 -17.32 6.25
N ALA A 7 15.41 -16.86 5.36
CA ALA A 7 16.87 -16.96 5.51
C ALA A 7 17.42 -16.04 6.62
N ALA A 8 16.69 -14.99 7.01
CA ALA A 8 17.08 -14.03 8.04
C ALA A 8 16.93 -14.53 9.50
N GLY A 9 16.44 -15.77 9.73
CA GLY A 9 16.38 -16.40 11.05
C GLY A 9 15.20 -15.97 11.94
N PRO A 10 15.03 -16.57 13.13
CA PRO A 10 13.88 -16.37 14.01
C PRO A 10 13.83 -15.01 14.73
N SER A 11 14.88 -14.20 14.66
CA SER A 11 14.96 -12.84 15.21
C SER A 11 14.90 -11.76 14.13
N SER A 12 14.18 -12.01 13.01
CA SER A 12 14.07 -11.00 11.95
C SER A 12 13.39 -9.74 12.47
N ASN A 13 14.21 -8.72 12.72
CA ASN A 13 13.75 -7.39 13.09
C ASN A 13 12.95 -6.82 11.90
N ASN A 14 11.89 -6.06 12.16
CA ASN A 14 11.06 -5.42 11.12
C ASN A 14 11.91 -4.71 10.05
N ALA A 15 13.08 -4.19 10.42
CA ALA A 15 14.04 -3.59 9.51
C ALA A 15 14.59 -4.57 8.46
N GLN A 16 14.83 -5.83 8.80
CA GLN A 16 15.36 -6.83 7.86
C GLN A 16 14.31 -7.20 6.79
N VAL A 17 13.04 -7.27 7.18
CA VAL A 17 11.94 -7.53 6.23
C VAL A 17 11.80 -6.35 5.23
N ILE A 18 11.93 -5.12 5.71
CA ILE A 18 11.90 -3.92 4.88
C ILE A 18 13.10 -3.90 3.92
N LEU A 19 14.32 -4.15 4.41
CA LEU A 19 15.53 -4.20 3.59
C LEU A 19 15.47 -5.31 2.53
N ALA A 20 15.00 -6.50 2.90
CA ALA A 20 14.77 -7.59 1.95
C ALA A 20 13.73 -7.20 0.89
N GLY A 21 12.73 -6.41 1.28
CA GLY A 21 11.75 -5.81 0.39
C GLY A 21 12.36 -4.88 -0.64
N ILE A 22 13.18 -3.96 -0.18
CA ILE A 22 13.88 -2.98 -1.04
C ILE A 22 14.86 -3.70 -1.97
N ALA A 23 15.68 -4.62 -1.46
CA ALA A 23 16.62 -5.37 -2.28
C ALA A 23 15.92 -6.20 -3.37
N GLY A 24 14.82 -6.88 -3.01
CA GLY A 24 14.02 -7.62 -3.97
C GLY A 24 13.40 -6.74 -5.06
N SER A 25 12.85 -5.59 -4.69
CA SER A 25 12.27 -4.65 -5.67
C SER A 25 13.33 -4.11 -6.64
N GLN A 26 14.52 -3.77 -6.15
CA GLN A 26 15.63 -3.31 -7.01
C GLN A 26 16.12 -4.39 -7.95
N LEU A 27 16.20 -5.66 -7.50
CA LEU A 27 16.56 -6.78 -8.37
C LEU A 27 15.54 -6.94 -9.53
N PHE A 28 14.25 -6.93 -9.22
CA PHE A 28 13.19 -7.05 -10.23
C PHE A 28 13.15 -5.83 -11.17
N ASN A 29 13.37 -4.63 -10.67
CA ASN A 29 13.49 -3.42 -11.49
C ASN A 29 14.67 -3.51 -12.47
N ALA A 30 15.84 -3.95 -11.99
CA ALA A 30 17.01 -4.14 -12.84
C ALA A 30 16.77 -5.22 -13.90
N LEU A 31 16.14 -6.35 -13.53
CA LEU A 31 15.79 -7.41 -14.46
C LEU A 31 14.81 -6.92 -15.54
N THR A 32 13.79 -6.17 -15.14
CA THR A 32 12.81 -5.56 -16.06
C THR A 32 13.50 -4.61 -17.03
N ALA A 33 14.35 -3.71 -16.52
CA ALA A 33 15.11 -2.79 -17.37
C ALA A 33 16.02 -3.53 -18.35
N PHE A 34 16.71 -4.59 -17.91
CA PHE A 34 17.56 -5.42 -18.76
C PHE A 34 16.76 -6.09 -19.88
N LEU A 35 15.61 -6.69 -19.56
CA LEU A 35 14.75 -7.34 -20.55
C LEU A 35 14.21 -6.35 -21.59
N ILE A 36 13.78 -5.17 -21.15
CA ILE A 36 13.31 -4.10 -22.05
C ILE A 36 14.43 -3.67 -22.99
N THR A 37 15.62 -3.39 -22.45
CA THR A 37 16.76 -2.93 -23.25
C THR A 37 17.21 -3.98 -24.27
N LYS A 38 17.14 -5.26 -23.94
CA LYS A 38 17.57 -6.35 -24.81
C LYS A 38 16.55 -6.74 -25.89
N SER A 39 15.25 -6.65 -25.57
CA SER A 39 14.21 -7.32 -26.36
C SER A 39 13.18 -6.37 -26.99
N ALA A 40 13.11 -5.12 -26.55
CA ALA A 40 12.07 -4.19 -27.00
C ALA A 40 12.60 -3.19 -28.05
N THR A 41 11.78 -2.93 -29.06
CA THR A 41 11.98 -1.76 -29.93
C THR A 41 11.73 -0.46 -29.13
N ALA A 42 12.19 0.68 -29.64
CA ALA A 42 12.02 1.96 -28.96
C ALA A 42 10.53 2.30 -28.69
N GLU A 43 9.66 1.90 -29.59
CA GLU A 43 8.20 2.11 -29.45
C GLU A 43 7.59 1.19 -28.39
N GLN A 44 7.97 -0.08 -28.38
CA GLN A 44 7.57 -1.04 -27.36
C GLN A 44 8.07 -0.63 -25.97
N ALA A 45 9.31 -0.17 -25.87
CA ALA A 45 9.88 0.31 -24.60
C ALA A 45 9.08 1.50 -24.05
N ARG A 46 8.67 2.46 -24.89
CA ARG A 46 7.81 3.58 -24.48
C ARG A 46 6.45 3.08 -23.96
N GLY A 47 5.83 2.13 -24.64
CA GLY A 47 4.53 1.55 -24.22
C GLY A 47 4.64 0.85 -22.86
N ILE A 48 5.71 0.07 -22.64
CA ILE A 48 5.96 -0.60 -21.36
C ILE A 48 6.21 0.41 -20.24
N LEU A 49 7.04 1.43 -20.49
CA LEU A 49 7.30 2.48 -19.49
C LEU A 49 6.03 3.23 -19.13
N PHE A 50 5.18 3.55 -20.12
CA PHE A 50 3.89 4.20 -19.89
C PHE A 50 2.94 3.31 -19.05
N TRP A 51 2.91 2.00 -19.33
CA TRP A 51 2.13 1.04 -18.54
C TRP A 51 2.68 0.92 -17.11
N LEU A 52 4.00 0.88 -16.92
CA LEU A 52 4.63 0.82 -15.59
C LEU A 52 4.29 2.03 -14.71
N LEU A 53 3.98 3.18 -15.29
CA LEU A 53 3.54 4.38 -14.54
C LEU A 53 2.09 4.28 -14.02
N GLY A 54 1.38 3.20 -14.33
CA GLY A 54 -0.01 2.98 -13.94
C GLY A 54 -1.02 3.63 -14.89
N ASN A 55 -1.82 2.79 -15.55
CA ASN A 55 -2.81 3.24 -16.54
C ASN A 55 -4.09 2.39 -16.47
N LEU A 56 -5.23 3.06 -16.32
CA LEU A 56 -6.55 2.42 -16.31
C LEU A 56 -7.21 2.37 -17.69
N SER A 57 -6.67 3.09 -18.69
CA SER A 57 -7.29 3.18 -20.03
C SER A 57 -7.28 1.87 -20.82
N GLY A 58 -6.36 0.94 -20.48
CA GLY A 58 -6.25 -0.38 -21.11
C GLY A 58 -7.08 -1.49 -20.47
N VAL A 59 -7.81 -1.21 -19.39
CA VAL A 59 -8.58 -2.22 -18.65
C VAL A 59 -9.78 -2.70 -19.47
N ARG A 60 -9.90 -4.02 -19.62
CA ARG A 60 -10.99 -4.69 -20.34
C ARG A 60 -11.78 -5.60 -19.40
N TRP A 61 -12.99 -5.97 -19.79
CA TRP A 61 -13.86 -6.85 -19.01
C TRP A 61 -13.20 -8.14 -18.50
N PRO A 62 -12.38 -8.88 -19.29
CA PRO A 62 -11.68 -10.05 -18.75
C PRO A 62 -10.78 -9.74 -17.55
N SER A 63 -10.10 -8.58 -17.55
CA SER A 63 -9.28 -8.13 -16.42
C SER A 63 -10.13 -7.79 -15.19
N VAL A 64 -11.32 -7.22 -15.40
CA VAL A 64 -12.27 -6.92 -14.30
C VAL A 64 -12.78 -8.21 -13.66
N TRP A 65 -13.11 -9.23 -14.47
CA TRP A 65 -13.54 -10.54 -13.97
C TRP A 65 -12.48 -11.24 -13.12
N LEU A 66 -11.20 -10.95 -13.34
CA LEU A 66 -10.11 -11.43 -12.51
C LEU A 66 -9.89 -10.54 -11.26
N ALA A 67 -9.89 -9.23 -11.45
CA ALA A 67 -9.58 -8.26 -10.39
C ALA A 67 -10.62 -8.26 -9.27
N VAL A 68 -11.92 -8.26 -9.61
CA VAL A 68 -13.00 -8.16 -8.62
C VAL A 68 -13.03 -9.34 -7.64
N PRO A 69 -13.01 -10.62 -8.07
CA PRO A 69 -12.95 -11.74 -7.12
C PRO A 69 -11.71 -11.73 -6.24
N VAL A 70 -10.55 -11.36 -6.79
CA VAL A 70 -9.30 -11.29 -6.04
C VAL A 70 -9.36 -10.17 -4.99
N ALA A 71 -9.90 -8.99 -5.34
CA ALA A 71 -10.09 -7.89 -4.39
C ALA A 71 -11.07 -8.27 -3.26
N ILE A 72 -12.20 -8.88 -3.61
CA ILE A 72 -13.20 -9.35 -2.63
C ILE A 72 -12.59 -10.41 -1.72
N PHE A 73 -11.87 -11.39 -2.27
CA PHE A 73 -11.19 -12.42 -1.50
C PHE A 73 -10.20 -11.80 -0.50
N GLY A 74 -9.35 -10.88 -0.95
CA GLY A 74 -8.40 -10.18 -0.09
C GLY A 74 -9.09 -9.41 1.04
N LEU A 75 -10.16 -8.68 0.71
CA LEU A 75 -10.95 -7.95 1.70
C LEU A 75 -11.59 -8.89 2.72
N LEU A 76 -12.17 -10.02 2.29
CA LEU A 76 -12.80 -11.01 3.17
C LEU A 76 -11.77 -11.65 4.10
N VAL A 77 -10.57 -12.01 3.59
CA VAL A 77 -9.48 -12.54 4.43
C VAL A 77 -9.07 -11.52 5.49
N CYS A 78 -8.91 -10.26 5.13
CA CYS A 78 -8.58 -9.20 6.09
C CYS A 78 -9.69 -8.99 7.12
N LEU A 79 -10.96 -8.98 6.70
CA LEU A 79 -12.12 -8.84 7.59
C LEU A 79 -12.25 -10.02 8.55
N TRP A 80 -11.96 -11.24 8.10
CA TRP A 80 -11.94 -12.43 8.95
C TRP A 80 -10.89 -12.30 10.05
N HIS A 81 -9.73 -11.74 9.72
CA HIS A 81 -8.63 -11.53 10.67
C HIS A 81 -8.64 -10.16 11.34
N ARG A 82 -9.74 -9.40 11.29
CA ARG A 82 -9.84 -8.03 11.85
C ARG A 82 -9.43 -7.94 13.31
N ARG A 83 -9.80 -8.94 14.14
CA ARG A 83 -9.43 -8.98 15.57
C ARG A 83 -7.92 -9.13 15.77
N ALA A 84 -7.28 -9.94 14.94
CA ALA A 84 -5.84 -10.07 14.94
C ALA A 84 -5.14 -8.78 14.48
N LEU A 85 -5.67 -8.11 13.45
CA LEU A 85 -5.20 -6.80 13.00
C LEU A 85 -5.34 -5.74 14.09
N ASP A 86 -6.47 -5.73 14.82
CA ASP A 86 -6.68 -4.82 15.96
C ASP A 86 -5.66 -5.10 17.07
N ALA A 87 -5.40 -6.37 17.40
CA ALA A 87 -4.41 -6.74 18.39
C ALA A 87 -2.97 -6.34 17.98
N PHE A 88 -2.61 -6.45 16.71
CA PHE A 88 -1.30 -6.03 16.22
C PHE A 88 -1.03 -4.53 16.34
N THR A 89 -2.07 -3.69 16.48
CA THR A 89 -1.87 -2.26 16.75
C THR A 89 -1.21 -1.98 18.10
N PHE A 90 -1.34 -2.92 19.05
CA PHE A 90 -0.70 -2.87 20.38
C PHE A 90 0.65 -3.60 20.45
N GLY A 91 1.11 -4.12 19.32
CA GLY A 91 2.37 -4.86 19.21
C GLY A 91 2.21 -6.37 19.11
N ALA A 92 3.27 -7.04 18.65
CA ALA A 92 3.28 -8.49 18.43
C ALA A 92 3.16 -9.28 19.75
N ASP A 93 3.81 -8.80 20.82
CA ASP A 93 3.80 -9.44 22.13
C ASP A 93 2.41 -9.39 22.78
N SER A 94 1.72 -8.25 22.64
CA SER A 94 0.34 -8.09 23.08
C SER A 94 -0.61 -9.01 22.32
N ALA A 95 -0.42 -9.17 21.02
CA ALA A 95 -1.21 -10.11 20.23
C ALA A 95 -0.94 -11.57 20.61
N ALA A 96 0.32 -11.92 20.91
CA ALA A 96 0.69 -13.25 21.38
C ALA A 96 0.05 -13.59 22.73
N SER A 97 0.02 -12.65 23.68
CA SER A 97 -0.63 -12.83 24.99
C SER A 97 -2.14 -13.07 24.90
N LEU A 98 -2.78 -12.58 23.82
CA LEU A 98 -4.17 -12.85 23.50
C LEU A 98 -4.38 -14.20 22.77
N GLY A 99 -3.34 -15.03 22.65
CA GLY A 99 -3.41 -16.35 22.00
C GLY A 99 -3.40 -16.34 20.48
N ILE A 100 -3.07 -15.20 19.86
CA ILE A 100 -2.99 -15.11 18.38
C ILE A 100 -1.66 -15.71 17.91
N PRO A 101 -1.66 -16.65 16.95
CA PRO A 101 -0.44 -17.21 16.36
C PRO A 101 0.21 -16.18 15.43
N VAL A 102 0.96 -15.23 16.02
CA VAL A 102 1.49 -14.01 15.37
C VAL A 102 2.16 -14.32 14.03
N ARG A 103 3.13 -15.24 14.02
CA ARG A 103 3.90 -15.56 12.82
C ARG A 103 3.05 -16.10 11.68
N ARG A 104 2.09 -16.98 11.98
CA ARG A 104 1.19 -17.57 10.97
C ARG A 104 0.24 -16.54 10.41
N THR A 105 -0.34 -15.73 11.28
CA THR A 105 -1.31 -14.69 10.91
C THR A 105 -0.64 -13.59 10.08
N GLN A 106 0.54 -13.12 10.48
CA GLN A 106 1.31 -12.15 9.69
C GLN A 106 1.68 -12.70 8.32
N LEU A 107 2.19 -13.94 8.25
CA LEU A 107 2.55 -14.57 6.98
C LEU A 107 1.36 -14.67 6.03
N LEU A 108 0.20 -15.09 6.55
CA LEU A 108 -1.03 -15.21 5.78
C LEU A 108 -1.49 -13.85 5.26
N LEU A 109 -1.56 -12.83 6.11
CA LEU A 109 -2.00 -11.48 5.72
C LEU A 109 -1.05 -10.83 4.71
N ILE A 110 0.26 -10.94 4.93
CA ILE A 110 1.28 -10.40 4.01
C ILE A 110 1.20 -11.14 2.66
N SER A 111 1.07 -12.47 2.66
CA SER A 111 0.96 -13.24 1.42
C SER A 111 -0.32 -12.92 0.65
N CYS A 112 -1.44 -12.76 1.36
CA CYS A 112 -2.71 -12.36 0.76
C CYS A 112 -2.61 -10.95 0.14
N ALA A 113 -2.06 -9.99 0.89
CA ALA A 113 -1.86 -8.62 0.39
C ALA A 113 -0.92 -8.60 -0.83
N ALA A 114 0.18 -9.36 -0.79
CA ALA A 114 1.11 -9.47 -1.90
C ALA A 114 0.45 -10.08 -3.15
N LEU A 115 -0.37 -11.10 -2.99
CA LEU A 115 -1.12 -11.72 -4.10
C LEU A 115 -2.09 -10.73 -4.74
N VAL A 116 -2.92 -10.07 -3.92
CA VAL A 116 -3.88 -9.06 -4.40
C VAL A 116 -3.14 -7.94 -5.14
N THR A 117 -2.06 -7.41 -4.55
CA THR A 117 -1.26 -6.35 -5.16
C THR A 117 -0.64 -6.81 -6.47
N ALA A 118 -0.07 -8.02 -6.55
CA ALA A 118 0.54 -8.55 -7.76
C ALA A 118 -0.47 -8.65 -8.91
N VAL A 119 -1.69 -9.16 -8.63
CA VAL A 119 -2.76 -9.22 -9.64
C VAL A 119 -3.18 -7.83 -10.09
N MET A 120 -3.37 -6.86 -9.17
CA MET A 120 -3.75 -5.50 -9.53
C MET A 120 -2.67 -4.82 -10.37
N VAL A 121 -1.40 -4.90 -9.95
CA VAL A 121 -0.27 -4.31 -10.66
C VAL A 121 -0.09 -4.95 -12.05
N SER A 122 -0.33 -6.24 -12.20
CA SER A 122 -0.25 -6.91 -13.52
C SER A 122 -1.31 -6.41 -14.52
N ILE A 123 -2.43 -5.88 -14.03
CA ILE A 123 -3.51 -5.36 -14.88
C ILE A 123 -3.31 -3.87 -15.21
N VAL A 124 -3.00 -3.06 -14.20
CA VAL A 124 -3.03 -1.59 -14.32
C VAL A 124 -1.67 -0.91 -14.15
N GLY A 125 -0.60 -1.67 -13.92
CA GLY A 125 0.70 -1.12 -13.58
C GLY A 125 0.80 -0.65 -12.13
N ALA A 126 1.88 0.05 -11.79
CA ALA A 126 2.15 0.50 -10.43
C ALA A 126 1.41 1.82 -10.12
N ILE A 127 0.43 1.76 -9.24
CA ILE A 127 -0.28 2.94 -8.72
C ILE A 127 0.09 3.11 -7.24
N GLY A 128 0.82 4.18 -6.94
CA GLY A 128 1.30 4.47 -5.59
C GLY A 128 0.35 5.33 -4.76
N PHE A 129 0.69 5.50 -3.48
CA PHE A 129 0.08 6.37 -2.48
C PHE A 129 -1.36 6.04 -2.05
N VAL A 130 -2.18 5.37 -2.87
CA VAL A 130 -3.59 5.04 -2.54
C VAL A 130 -3.66 4.27 -1.23
N GLY A 131 -2.90 3.18 -1.11
CA GLY A 131 -2.87 2.31 0.07
C GLY A 131 -2.23 2.94 1.31
N LEU A 132 -1.49 4.04 1.18
CA LEU A 132 -0.91 4.77 2.30
C LEU A 132 -1.82 5.92 2.76
N VAL A 133 -2.26 6.75 1.82
CA VAL A 133 -3.01 7.99 2.12
C VAL A 133 -4.41 7.68 2.60
N ILE A 134 -5.15 6.84 1.88
CA ILE A 134 -6.57 6.61 2.16
C ILE A 134 -6.81 5.94 3.51
N PRO A 135 -6.17 4.80 3.86
CA PRO A 135 -6.37 4.19 5.18
C PRO A 135 -5.92 5.12 6.31
N HIS A 136 -4.86 5.91 6.06
CA HIS A 136 -4.35 6.84 7.06
C HIS A 136 -5.32 7.99 7.33
N ALA A 137 -5.86 8.61 6.28
CA ALA A 137 -6.89 9.65 6.38
C ALA A 137 -8.18 9.11 7.05
N LEU A 138 -8.62 7.94 6.64
CA LEU A 138 -9.83 7.33 7.20
C LEU A 138 -9.66 6.89 8.66
N ARG A 139 -8.46 6.52 9.09
CA ARG A 139 -8.16 6.22 10.49
C ARG A 139 -8.33 7.44 11.39
N LEU A 140 -8.08 8.64 10.88
CA LEU A 140 -8.33 9.89 11.62
C LEU A 140 -9.83 10.17 11.81
N LEU A 141 -10.66 9.73 10.86
CA LEU A 141 -12.11 9.97 10.86
C LEU A 141 -12.89 8.87 11.59
N LEU A 142 -12.53 7.60 11.37
CA LEU A 142 -13.27 6.43 11.82
C LEU A 142 -12.66 5.75 13.05
N GLY A 143 -11.46 6.17 13.45
CA GLY A 143 -10.69 5.54 14.53
C GLY A 143 -9.89 4.31 14.06
N PRO A 144 -9.21 3.61 14.99
CA PRO A 144 -8.25 2.55 14.68
C PRO A 144 -8.88 1.19 14.37
N GLY A 145 -10.19 0.99 14.60
CA GLY A 145 -10.86 -0.31 14.48
C GLY A 145 -10.93 -0.81 13.04
N HIS A 146 -10.33 -1.98 12.75
CA HIS A 146 -10.23 -2.54 11.41
C HIS A 146 -11.57 -3.00 10.83
N SER A 147 -12.59 -3.24 11.64
CA SER A 147 -13.93 -3.64 11.17
C SER A 147 -14.59 -2.58 10.26
N ARG A 148 -14.41 -1.30 10.58
CA ARG A 148 -14.91 -0.17 9.80
C ARG A 148 -13.85 0.36 8.83
N LEU A 149 -12.60 0.35 9.25
CA LEU A 149 -11.49 0.90 8.48
C LEU A 149 -11.24 0.13 7.17
N LEU A 150 -11.34 -1.21 7.17
CA LEU A 150 -11.07 -2.01 5.97
C LEU A 150 -12.08 -1.74 4.84
N PRO A 151 -13.41 -1.87 5.05
CA PRO A 151 -14.36 -1.58 3.98
C PRO A 151 -14.37 -0.11 3.57
N ALA A 152 -14.22 0.80 4.53
CA ALA A 152 -14.10 2.23 4.22
C ALA A 152 -12.86 2.54 3.39
N SER A 153 -11.72 1.89 3.67
CA SER A 153 -10.49 2.07 2.87
C SER A 153 -10.63 1.51 1.46
N ALA A 154 -11.35 0.40 1.29
CA ALA A 154 -11.63 -0.14 -0.04
C ALA A 154 -12.50 0.83 -0.86
N LEU A 155 -13.58 1.34 -0.28
CA LEU A 155 -14.47 2.31 -0.95
C LEU A 155 -13.79 3.66 -1.18
N GLY A 156 -13.08 4.17 -0.19
CA GLY A 156 -12.33 5.43 -0.30
C GLY A 156 -11.21 5.36 -1.33
N GLY A 157 -10.51 4.22 -1.39
CA GLY A 157 -9.49 3.96 -2.41
C GLY A 157 -10.09 3.90 -3.82
N ALA A 158 -11.24 3.23 -3.98
CA ALA A 158 -11.96 3.18 -5.26
C ALA A 158 -12.39 4.58 -5.71
N LEU A 159 -12.99 5.37 -4.80
CA LEU A 159 -13.40 6.74 -5.10
C LEU A 159 -12.21 7.62 -5.48
N PHE A 160 -11.11 7.53 -4.74
CA PHE A 160 -9.89 8.28 -5.04
C PHE A 160 -9.31 7.92 -6.41
N LEU A 161 -9.31 6.64 -6.78
CA LEU A 161 -8.86 6.20 -8.11
C LEU A 161 -9.78 6.68 -9.23
N ILE A 162 -11.10 6.71 -9.03
CA ILE A 162 -12.04 7.27 -10.01
C ILE A 162 -11.77 8.75 -10.25
N VAL A 163 -11.59 9.52 -9.17
CA VAL A 163 -11.26 10.95 -9.28
C VAL A 163 -9.90 11.15 -9.97
N ALA A 164 -8.89 10.36 -9.60
CA ALA A 164 -7.57 10.41 -10.22
C ALA A 164 -7.61 10.05 -11.72
N ASP A 165 -8.43 9.07 -12.13
CA ASP A 165 -8.61 8.71 -13.54
C ASP A 165 -9.32 9.81 -14.33
N ILE A 166 -10.34 10.44 -13.76
CA ILE A 166 -11.00 11.61 -14.38
C ILE A 166 -9.97 12.73 -14.59
N LEU A 167 -9.19 13.07 -13.57
CA LEU A 167 -8.16 14.09 -13.67
C LEU A 167 -7.09 13.72 -14.71
N SER A 168 -6.66 12.45 -14.76
CA SER A 168 -5.66 11.98 -15.73
C SER A 168 -6.09 12.19 -17.19
N ARG A 169 -7.39 12.15 -17.45
CA ARG A 169 -7.99 12.31 -18.79
C ARG A 169 -8.37 13.75 -19.13
N THR A 170 -8.55 14.62 -18.13
CA THR A 170 -9.06 15.99 -18.34
C THR A 170 -8.00 17.07 -18.15
N LEU A 171 -6.88 16.79 -17.46
CA LEU A 171 -5.84 17.77 -17.16
C LEU A 171 -5.15 18.33 -18.41
N ILE A 172 -4.91 17.51 -19.42
CA ILE A 172 -4.26 17.92 -20.67
C ILE A 172 -5.12 17.51 -21.85
N THR A 173 -5.56 18.49 -22.63
CA THR A 173 -6.37 18.25 -23.84
C THR A 173 -5.57 17.45 -24.87
N GLY A 174 -6.10 16.29 -25.28
CA GLY A 174 -5.48 15.43 -26.30
C GLY A 174 -4.43 14.45 -25.80
N GLN A 175 -4.11 14.44 -24.50
CA GLN A 175 -3.17 13.47 -23.92
C GLN A 175 -3.72 12.89 -22.63
N VAL A 176 -3.52 11.57 -22.43
CA VAL A 176 -3.86 10.88 -21.19
C VAL A 176 -2.60 10.76 -20.34
N ILE A 177 -2.64 11.35 -19.15
CA ILE A 177 -1.53 11.21 -18.18
C ILE A 177 -1.69 9.86 -17.47
N PRO A 178 -0.60 9.11 -17.19
CA PRO A 178 -0.69 7.92 -16.35
C PRO A 178 -1.31 8.23 -14.99
N VAL A 179 -2.28 7.44 -14.55
CA VAL A 179 -2.99 7.64 -13.26
C VAL A 179 -2.02 7.60 -12.08
N GLY A 180 -0.99 6.76 -12.15
CA GLY A 180 0.04 6.67 -11.11
C GLY A 180 0.79 7.99 -10.89
N VAL A 181 0.99 8.79 -11.93
CA VAL A 181 1.58 10.14 -11.82
C VAL A 181 0.63 11.08 -11.06
N VAL A 182 -0.66 11.06 -11.40
CA VAL A 182 -1.68 11.88 -10.73
C VAL A 182 -1.80 11.50 -9.26
N THR A 183 -1.87 10.20 -8.95
CA THR A 183 -1.95 9.74 -7.56
C THR A 183 -0.70 10.06 -6.75
N ALA A 184 0.49 10.05 -7.37
CA ALA A 184 1.74 10.44 -6.71
C ALA A 184 1.79 11.95 -6.44
N LEU A 185 1.41 12.78 -7.42
CA LEU A 185 1.40 14.24 -7.28
C LEU A 185 0.44 14.73 -6.19
N ILE A 186 -0.70 14.06 -6.01
CA ILE A 186 -1.67 14.38 -4.96
C ILE A 186 -1.27 13.67 -3.66
N GLY A 187 -0.94 12.40 -3.73
CA GLY A 187 -0.73 11.55 -2.57
C GLY A 187 0.52 11.88 -1.77
N ALA A 188 1.64 12.23 -2.43
CA ALA A 188 2.89 12.52 -1.73
C ALA A 188 2.78 13.79 -0.86
N PRO A 189 2.27 14.94 -1.33
CA PRO A 189 2.06 16.12 -0.49
C PRO A 189 1.07 15.88 0.65
N VAL A 190 -0.07 15.21 0.35
CA VAL A 190 -1.09 14.90 1.38
C VAL A 190 -0.50 14.00 2.46
N PHE A 191 0.25 12.98 2.08
CA PHE A 191 0.91 12.09 3.05
C PHE A 191 1.95 12.83 3.89
N ALA A 192 2.75 13.71 3.28
CA ALA A 192 3.71 14.54 4.01
C ALA A 192 3.01 15.46 5.03
N LEU A 193 1.91 16.11 4.65
CA LEU A 193 1.10 16.94 5.55
C LEU A 193 0.55 16.14 6.74
N ILE A 194 0.02 14.93 6.49
CA ILE A 194 -0.49 14.04 7.54
C ILE A 194 0.62 13.65 8.54
N LEU A 195 1.84 13.37 8.06
CA LEU A 195 2.99 13.05 8.90
C LEU A 195 3.43 14.22 9.78
N VAL A 196 3.47 15.43 9.22
CA VAL A 196 3.87 16.65 9.95
C VAL A 196 2.83 17.00 11.01
N SER A 197 1.55 16.92 10.69
CA SER A 197 0.45 17.21 11.63
C SER A 197 0.49 16.33 12.88
N ARG A 198 0.94 15.09 12.78
CA ARG A 198 1.09 14.19 13.96
C ARG A 198 2.23 14.61 14.89
N ARG A 199 3.31 15.19 14.36
CA ARG A 199 4.43 15.65 15.19
C ARG A 199 4.05 16.87 16.04
N ALA A 200 3.19 17.77 15.54
CA ALA A 200 2.74 18.94 16.26
C ALA A 200 1.92 18.58 17.53
N VAL A 201 1.12 17.51 17.49
CA VAL A 201 0.30 17.09 18.65
C VAL A 201 1.12 16.43 19.75
N SER A 202 2.27 15.83 19.44
CA SER A 202 3.12 15.13 20.42
C SER A 202 3.94 16.07 21.32
N TYR A 203 4.15 17.32 20.92
CA TYR A 203 4.95 18.30 21.72
C TYR A 203 4.16 19.09 22.74
N THR A 204 2.82 19.04 22.73
CA THR A 204 1.97 19.82 23.65
C THR A 204 1.76 19.18 25.02
N HIS A 205 2.19 17.93 25.23
CA HIS A 205 2.00 17.24 26.52
C HIS A 205 3.26 17.14 27.41
N LEU A 206 4.35 17.79 27.06
CA LEU A 206 5.63 17.72 27.82
C LEU A 206 5.95 18.98 28.64
N THR A 207 5.01 19.90 28.82
CA THR A 207 5.17 20.97 29.79
C THR A 207 4.30 20.73 31.01
N LEU A 208 4.68 19.77 31.84
CA LEU A 208 4.29 19.76 33.24
C LEU A 208 5.16 20.81 33.95
N PRO A 209 4.57 21.83 34.62
CA PRO A 209 5.36 22.73 35.47
C PRO A 209 5.85 21.91 36.67
N THR A 210 7.15 21.70 36.73
CA THR A 210 7.79 21.25 37.97
C THR A 210 7.71 22.39 38.99
N ASN A 211 6.63 22.44 39.74
CA ASN A 211 6.62 23.19 41.00
C ASN A 211 7.49 22.41 42.00
N ARG A 212 8.76 22.78 42.08
CA ARG A 212 9.57 22.57 43.28
C ARG A 212 9.43 23.85 44.08
N GLU A 213 8.63 23.82 45.10
CA GLU A 213 8.79 24.71 46.26
C GLU A 213 9.07 23.87 47.48
N VAL A 214 10.29 24.08 48.04
CA VAL A 214 10.83 23.91 49.42
C VAL A 214 10.81 22.49 50.00
#